data_e677b885c33d14e769f749b2d9680eaf
#
_entry.id   e677b885c33d14e769f749b2d9680eaf
#
_cell.length_a   1.000
_cell.length_b   1.000
_cell.length_c   1.000
_cell.angle_alpha   90.00
_cell.angle_beta   90.00
_cell.angle_gamma   90.00
#
_symmetry.space_group_name_H-M   'P 1'
#
loop_
_entity.id
_entity.type
_entity.pdbx_description
1 polymer ?
#
loop_
_entity_poly.entity_id
_entity_poly.type
_entity_poly.pdbx_seq_one_letter_code
_entity_poly.pdbx_strand_id
1 'polypeptide(L)'
;MTSKKIDTPHGPARAELHCAEEGSAGLLLGHGAGGGIEAADLVAVTRSAREAGLHVALVEQPYRVAGRRAPAPAKQLDAAWLAVVDELADTWFADLPLVFGGRSSGARVACRTAAQGQAVAVLCLAFPVHPPGKPERTRQSELDGVDVPTLVVQGERDPFGRPEPGPHHEIVVVPGDHSLKAGLDEVFRATSEWLSRVLRPLEP
;
A
#
# COMPACT_ATOMS: atom_id res chain seq x y z
N MET A 1 -15.23 9.47 -10.35
CA MET A 1 -14.87 8.47 -9.32
C MET A 1 -15.70 7.23 -9.59
N THR A 2 -15.07 6.10 -9.82
CA THR A 2 -15.73 4.83 -10.13
C THR A 2 -15.46 3.85 -8.99
N SER A 3 -16.49 3.14 -8.55
CA SER A 3 -16.35 2.12 -7.50
C SER A 3 -16.79 0.77 -8.06
N LYS A 4 -16.03 -0.28 -7.74
CA LYS A 4 -16.29 -1.66 -8.16
C LYS A 4 -16.32 -2.58 -6.95
N LYS A 5 -17.35 -3.41 -6.88
CA LYS A 5 -17.40 -4.54 -5.95
C LYS A 5 -16.72 -5.73 -6.63
N ILE A 6 -15.84 -6.39 -5.92
CA ILE A 6 -15.02 -7.51 -6.42
C ILE A 6 -15.23 -8.70 -5.51
N ASP A 7 -15.62 -9.83 -6.09
CA ASP A 7 -15.80 -11.06 -5.33
C ASP A 7 -14.43 -11.67 -4.96
N THR A 8 -14.29 -12.10 -3.71
CA THR A 8 -13.09 -12.73 -3.20
C THR A 8 -13.44 -14.00 -2.42
N PRO A 9 -12.48 -14.89 -2.16
CA PRO A 9 -12.72 -16.11 -1.36
C PRO A 9 -13.24 -15.85 0.07
N HIS A 10 -13.16 -14.61 0.55
CA HIS A 10 -13.53 -14.24 1.93
C HIS A 10 -14.64 -13.18 2.00
N GLY A 11 -15.46 -13.10 0.96
CA GLY A 11 -16.52 -12.12 0.80
C GLY A 11 -16.11 -10.98 -0.14
N PRO A 12 -17.04 -10.06 -0.47
CA PRO A 12 -16.77 -9.01 -1.42
C PRO A 12 -15.79 -7.96 -0.85
N ALA A 13 -14.79 -7.60 -1.64
CA ALA A 13 -14.01 -6.39 -1.49
C ALA A 13 -14.64 -5.24 -2.27
N ARG A 14 -14.15 -4.01 -2.07
CA ARG A 14 -14.51 -2.84 -2.87
C ARG A 14 -13.25 -2.11 -3.29
N ALA A 15 -13.18 -1.72 -4.56
CA ALA A 15 -12.13 -0.85 -5.07
C ALA A 15 -12.73 0.47 -5.54
N GLU A 16 -12.07 1.58 -5.23
CA GLU A 16 -12.41 2.93 -5.67
C GLU A 16 -11.30 3.45 -6.57
N LEU A 17 -11.64 3.74 -7.85
CA LEU A 17 -10.69 4.17 -8.87
C LEU A 17 -10.56 5.69 -8.93
N HIS A 18 -9.32 6.16 -8.88
CA HIS A 18 -8.87 7.52 -9.10
C HIS A 18 -7.94 7.55 -10.32
N CYS A 19 -8.43 8.00 -11.46
CA CYS A 19 -7.65 8.05 -12.69
C CYS A 19 -6.65 9.20 -12.69
N ALA A 20 -5.45 8.98 -13.23
CA ALA A 20 -4.58 10.03 -13.77
C ALA A 20 -5.09 10.47 -15.15
N GLU A 21 -4.61 11.60 -15.65
CA GLU A 21 -4.92 12.06 -17.04
C GLU A 21 -4.33 11.10 -18.08
N GLU A 22 -3.03 10.77 -17.89
CA GLU A 22 -2.33 9.74 -18.67
C GLU A 22 -1.75 8.74 -17.68
N GLY A 23 -2.29 7.52 -17.64
CA GLY A 23 -1.87 6.49 -16.70
C GLY A 23 -0.83 5.56 -17.30
N SER A 24 0.39 5.54 -16.77
CA SER A 24 1.47 4.65 -17.18
C SER A 24 1.67 3.44 -16.24
N ALA A 25 1.00 3.44 -15.09
CA ALA A 25 1.04 2.36 -14.09
C ALA A 25 -0.23 2.37 -13.24
N GLY A 26 -0.49 1.26 -12.56
CA GLY A 26 -1.54 1.12 -11.55
C GLY A 26 -0.94 1.06 -10.14
N LEU A 27 -1.51 1.82 -9.19
CA LEU A 27 -1.20 1.71 -7.77
C LEU A 27 -2.41 1.20 -7.00
N LEU A 28 -2.29 0.04 -6.37
CA LEU A 28 -3.30 -0.47 -5.46
C LEU A 28 -2.92 -0.12 -4.01
N LEU A 29 -3.80 0.53 -3.28
CA LEU A 29 -3.57 0.96 -1.89
C LEU A 29 -4.55 0.32 -0.91
N GLY A 30 -4.02 -0.48 0.02
CA GLY A 30 -4.78 -1.09 1.12
C GLY A 30 -4.82 -0.22 2.37
N HIS A 31 -5.95 -0.25 3.08
CA HIS A 31 -6.15 0.50 4.34
C HIS A 31 -5.54 -0.20 5.57
N GLY A 32 -5.40 0.53 6.66
CA GLY A 32 -5.03 0.00 7.97
C GLY A 32 -6.16 -0.81 8.65
N ALA A 33 -5.80 -1.62 9.65
CA ALA A 33 -6.72 -2.55 10.32
C ALA A 33 -8.01 -1.90 10.86
N GLY A 34 -7.89 -0.77 11.53
CA GLY A 34 -9.03 -0.06 12.15
C GLY A 34 -9.53 1.14 11.35
N GLY A 35 -8.89 1.45 10.20
CA GLY A 35 -9.20 2.59 9.36
C GLY A 35 -9.99 2.22 8.10
N GLY A 36 -10.21 3.20 7.23
CA GLY A 36 -10.78 3.07 5.90
C GLY A 36 -9.85 3.65 4.84
N ILE A 37 -10.34 3.68 3.61
CA ILE A 37 -9.61 4.21 2.46
C ILE A 37 -9.50 5.74 2.47
N GLU A 38 -10.28 6.42 3.29
CA GLU A 38 -10.30 7.88 3.49
C GLU A 38 -9.21 8.38 4.45
N ALA A 39 -8.29 7.53 4.90
CA ALA A 39 -7.18 7.94 5.76
C ALA A 39 -6.33 9.02 5.08
N ALA A 40 -5.96 10.07 5.82
CA ALA A 40 -5.33 11.26 5.27
C ALA A 40 -4.01 10.98 4.52
N ASP A 41 -3.23 10.01 4.99
CA ASP A 41 -2.01 9.55 4.34
C ASP A 41 -2.29 8.82 3.02
N LEU A 42 -3.33 7.98 2.94
CA LEU A 42 -3.77 7.35 1.68
C LEU A 42 -4.27 8.40 0.67
N VAL A 43 -4.99 9.43 1.14
CA VAL A 43 -5.44 10.53 0.30
C VAL A 43 -4.24 11.33 -0.24
N ALA A 44 -3.24 11.62 0.59
CA ALA A 44 -2.02 12.31 0.17
C ALA A 44 -1.25 11.51 -0.89
N VAL A 45 -1.09 10.20 -0.68
CA VAL A 45 -0.45 9.30 -1.65
C VAL A 45 -1.25 9.19 -2.94
N THR A 46 -2.59 9.08 -2.86
CA THR A 46 -3.45 9.04 -4.04
C THR A 46 -3.25 10.27 -4.92
N ARG A 47 -3.18 11.47 -4.30
CA ARG A 47 -2.91 12.70 -5.04
C ARG A 47 -1.53 12.68 -5.68
N SER A 48 -0.49 12.34 -4.90
CA SER A 48 0.90 12.27 -5.36
C SER A 48 1.07 11.29 -6.53
N ALA A 49 0.50 10.09 -6.42
CA ALA A 49 0.58 9.07 -7.46
C ALA A 49 -0.13 9.49 -8.75
N ARG A 50 -1.30 10.13 -8.65
CA ARG A 50 -2.02 10.64 -9.83
C ARG A 50 -1.25 11.75 -10.53
N GLU A 51 -0.62 12.67 -9.79
CA GLU A 51 0.25 13.69 -10.35
C GLU A 51 1.51 13.10 -11.00
N ALA A 52 1.97 11.94 -10.54
CA ALA A 52 3.06 11.17 -11.14
C ALA A 52 2.60 10.25 -12.31
N GLY A 53 1.34 10.32 -12.74
CA GLY A 53 0.83 9.55 -13.87
C GLY A 53 0.42 8.11 -13.53
N LEU A 54 0.00 7.82 -12.29
CA LEU A 54 -0.55 6.51 -11.93
C LEU A 54 -2.07 6.57 -11.75
N HIS A 55 -2.76 5.58 -12.30
CA HIS A 55 -4.11 5.28 -11.84
C HIS A 55 -4.04 4.66 -10.44
N VAL A 56 -4.93 5.06 -9.53
CA VAL A 56 -4.92 4.54 -8.15
C VAL A 56 -6.23 3.83 -7.84
N ALA A 57 -6.14 2.62 -7.29
CA ALA A 57 -7.26 1.90 -6.71
C ALA A 57 -7.11 1.85 -5.17
N LEU A 58 -8.02 2.50 -4.47
CA LEU A 58 -8.15 2.37 -3.03
C LEU A 58 -8.99 1.12 -2.72
N VAL A 59 -8.39 0.13 -2.05
CA VAL A 59 -8.99 -1.18 -1.83
C VAL A 59 -9.49 -1.34 -0.40
N GLU A 60 -10.79 -1.60 -0.27
CA GLU A 60 -11.43 -1.97 0.99
C GLU A 60 -11.57 -3.49 1.10
N GLN A 61 -10.94 -4.05 2.13
CA GLN A 61 -10.94 -5.48 2.42
C GLN A 61 -12.35 -5.99 2.80
N PRO A 62 -12.67 -7.27 2.52
CA PRO A 62 -14.00 -7.86 2.78
C PRO A 62 -14.53 -7.65 4.19
N TYR A 63 -13.69 -7.73 5.22
CA TYR A 63 -14.13 -7.52 6.59
C TYR A 63 -14.64 -6.08 6.82
N ARG A 64 -14.05 -5.08 6.14
CA ARG A 64 -14.48 -3.68 6.23
C ARG A 64 -15.78 -3.46 5.46
N VAL A 65 -15.88 -4.01 4.25
CA VAL A 65 -17.13 -3.99 3.46
C VAL A 65 -18.28 -4.61 4.25
N ALA A 66 -18.00 -5.66 5.03
CA ALA A 66 -18.98 -6.29 5.95
C ALA A 66 -19.21 -5.51 7.25
N GLY A 67 -18.65 -4.28 7.41
CA GLY A 67 -18.83 -3.43 8.59
C GLY A 67 -18.05 -3.86 9.84
N ARG A 68 -17.13 -4.81 9.72
CA ARG A 68 -16.33 -5.29 10.87
C ARG A 68 -15.15 -4.37 11.12
N ARG A 69 -14.80 -4.18 12.40
CA ARG A 69 -13.64 -3.35 12.81
C ARG A 69 -12.35 -4.16 12.97
N ALA A 70 -12.46 -5.41 13.41
CA ALA A 70 -11.31 -6.30 13.60
C ALA A 70 -10.87 -6.88 12.25
N PRO A 71 -9.57 -6.84 11.92
CA PRO A 71 -9.07 -7.41 10.67
C PRO A 71 -9.21 -8.93 10.67
N ALA A 72 -9.38 -9.48 9.47
CA ALA A 72 -9.32 -10.92 9.26
C ALA A 72 -7.88 -11.45 9.46
N PRO A 73 -7.69 -12.77 9.63
CA PRO A 73 -6.35 -13.38 9.64
C PRO A 73 -5.54 -13.04 8.37
N ALA A 74 -4.20 -12.95 8.51
CA ALA A 74 -3.31 -12.53 7.44
C ALA A 74 -3.55 -13.28 6.11
N LYS A 75 -3.64 -14.61 6.15
CA LYS A 75 -3.90 -15.43 4.95
C LYS A 75 -5.19 -15.07 4.23
N GLN A 76 -6.23 -14.67 4.96
CA GLN A 76 -7.50 -14.25 4.36
C GLN A 76 -7.40 -12.86 3.72
N LEU A 77 -6.66 -11.95 4.36
CA LEU A 77 -6.39 -10.61 3.79
C LEU A 77 -5.57 -10.73 2.51
N ASP A 78 -4.57 -11.59 2.51
CA ASP A 78 -3.69 -11.81 1.36
C ASP A 78 -4.45 -12.46 0.19
N ALA A 79 -5.26 -13.49 0.45
CA ALA A 79 -6.08 -14.13 -0.58
C ALA A 79 -7.13 -13.19 -1.18
N ALA A 80 -7.76 -12.36 -0.35
CA ALA A 80 -8.72 -11.37 -0.83
C ALA A 80 -8.03 -10.26 -1.65
N TRP A 81 -6.85 -9.81 -1.22
CA TRP A 81 -6.05 -8.84 -1.96
C TRP A 81 -5.64 -9.35 -3.34
N LEU A 82 -5.12 -10.58 -3.43
CA LEU A 82 -4.72 -11.18 -4.70
C LEU A 82 -5.90 -11.33 -5.67
N ALA A 83 -7.08 -11.72 -5.19
CA ALA A 83 -8.28 -11.73 -6.02
C ALA A 83 -8.67 -10.34 -6.55
N VAL A 84 -8.43 -9.28 -5.76
CA VAL A 84 -8.62 -7.90 -6.22
C VAL A 84 -7.55 -7.52 -7.25
N VAL A 85 -6.30 -7.92 -7.04
CA VAL A 85 -5.19 -7.68 -8.00
C VAL A 85 -5.53 -8.32 -9.35
N ASP A 86 -5.89 -9.60 -9.36
CA ASP A 86 -6.23 -10.34 -10.58
C ASP A 86 -7.36 -9.64 -11.34
N GLU A 87 -8.46 -9.31 -10.67
CA GLU A 87 -9.61 -8.62 -11.27
C GLU A 87 -9.25 -7.24 -11.84
N LEU A 88 -8.40 -6.48 -11.15
CA LEU A 88 -8.02 -5.13 -11.62
C LEU A 88 -6.96 -5.19 -12.72
N ALA A 89 -6.06 -6.17 -12.72
CA ALA A 89 -5.10 -6.42 -13.77
C ALA A 89 -5.80 -6.80 -15.09
N ASP A 90 -6.90 -7.54 -15.01
CA ASP A 90 -7.70 -7.93 -16.18
C ASP A 90 -8.64 -6.81 -16.69
N THR A 91 -8.83 -5.75 -15.90
CA THR A 91 -9.84 -4.70 -16.21
C THR A 91 -9.26 -3.29 -16.19
N TRP A 92 -9.21 -2.64 -15.01
CA TRP A 92 -8.82 -1.24 -14.88
C TRP A 92 -7.35 -0.97 -15.17
N PHE A 93 -6.49 -1.96 -14.97
CA PHE A 93 -5.04 -1.84 -15.08
C PHE A 93 -4.46 -2.82 -16.12
N ALA A 94 -5.28 -3.23 -17.11
CA ALA A 94 -4.82 -4.11 -18.17
C ALA A 94 -3.53 -3.57 -18.83
N ASP A 95 -2.54 -4.45 -18.96
CA ASP A 95 -1.22 -4.16 -19.53
C ASP A 95 -0.37 -3.10 -18.78
N LEU A 96 -0.81 -2.64 -17.61
CA LEU A 96 -0.05 -1.69 -16.80
C LEU A 96 0.81 -2.40 -15.74
N PRO A 97 2.05 -1.92 -15.48
CA PRO A 97 2.81 -2.37 -14.33
C PRO A 97 2.10 -1.97 -13.03
N LEU A 98 2.07 -2.87 -12.06
CA LEU A 98 1.34 -2.67 -10.81
C LEU A 98 2.29 -2.38 -9.65
N VAL A 99 2.04 -1.29 -8.95
CA VAL A 99 2.64 -0.95 -7.66
C VAL A 99 1.66 -1.34 -6.56
N PHE A 100 2.13 -2.11 -5.58
CA PHE A 100 1.31 -2.42 -4.40
C PHE A 100 1.67 -1.48 -3.27
N GLY A 101 0.69 -1.10 -2.48
CA GLY A 101 0.95 -0.28 -1.33
C GLY A 101 -0.16 -0.34 -0.29
N GLY A 102 0.06 0.40 0.77
CA GLY A 102 -0.95 0.53 1.80
C GLY A 102 -0.42 1.06 3.11
N ARG A 103 -1.34 1.24 4.04
CA ARG A 103 -1.10 1.75 5.36
C ARG A 103 -1.17 0.64 6.40
N SER A 104 -0.16 0.57 7.29
CA SER A 104 -0.16 -0.34 8.45
C SER A 104 -0.42 -1.81 8.06
N SER A 105 -1.61 -2.34 8.34
CA SER A 105 -2.02 -3.68 7.90
C SER A 105 -1.99 -3.83 6.38
N GLY A 106 -2.41 -2.82 5.63
CA GLY A 106 -2.35 -2.80 4.17
C GLY A 106 -0.92 -2.84 3.64
N ALA A 107 0.03 -2.15 4.27
CA ALA A 107 1.45 -2.23 3.93
C ALA A 107 1.99 -3.66 4.07
N ARG A 108 1.62 -4.36 5.13
CA ARG A 108 2.01 -5.76 5.34
C ARG A 108 1.40 -6.71 4.28
N VAL A 109 0.15 -6.49 3.90
CA VAL A 109 -0.49 -7.25 2.82
C VAL A 109 0.28 -7.03 1.52
N ALA A 110 0.58 -5.77 1.16
CA ALA A 110 1.35 -5.43 -0.03
C ALA A 110 2.71 -6.14 -0.05
N CYS A 111 3.48 -6.12 1.05
CA CYS A 111 4.76 -6.84 1.16
C CYS A 111 4.62 -8.35 0.93
N ARG A 112 3.69 -9.00 1.66
CA ARG A 112 3.54 -10.47 1.59
C ARG A 112 3.04 -10.98 0.26
N THR A 113 2.34 -10.14 -0.49
CA THR A 113 1.71 -10.53 -1.77
C THR A 113 2.45 -10.01 -3.00
N ALA A 114 3.49 -9.20 -2.82
CA ALA A 114 4.22 -8.54 -3.91
C ALA A 114 4.71 -9.52 -4.98
N ALA A 115 5.40 -10.58 -4.58
CA ALA A 115 5.95 -11.58 -5.51
C ALA A 115 4.83 -12.35 -6.23
N GLN A 116 3.81 -12.83 -5.50
CA GLN A 116 2.72 -13.60 -6.11
C GLN A 116 1.85 -12.76 -7.04
N GLY A 117 1.58 -11.50 -6.67
CA GLY A 117 0.79 -10.57 -7.48
C GLY A 117 1.63 -9.79 -8.51
N GLN A 118 2.92 -10.15 -8.69
CA GLN A 118 3.83 -9.57 -9.68
C GLN A 118 3.96 -8.05 -9.58
N ALA A 119 3.98 -7.51 -8.36
CA ALA A 119 4.20 -6.09 -8.15
C ALA A 119 5.60 -5.68 -8.66
N VAL A 120 5.68 -4.57 -9.37
CA VAL A 120 6.98 -3.99 -9.82
C VAL A 120 7.63 -3.12 -8.76
N ALA A 121 6.86 -2.68 -7.75
CA ALA A 121 7.34 -1.88 -6.63
C ALA A 121 6.34 -1.94 -5.46
N VAL A 122 6.78 -1.60 -4.24
CA VAL A 122 5.93 -1.59 -3.04
C VAL A 122 6.03 -0.27 -2.28
N LEU A 123 4.90 0.29 -1.85
CA LEU A 123 4.82 1.51 -1.04
C LEU A 123 4.18 1.24 0.32
N CYS A 124 4.95 1.38 1.39
CA CYS A 124 4.51 1.16 2.76
C CYS A 124 4.34 2.48 3.52
N LEU A 125 3.17 2.72 4.06
CA LEU A 125 2.89 3.83 4.98
C LEU A 125 2.75 3.30 6.40
N ALA A 126 3.59 3.79 7.32
CA ALA A 126 3.63 3.37 8.72
C ALA A 126 3.65 1.83 8.86
N PHE A 127 4.69 1.20 8.33
CA PHE A 127 4.85 -0.25 8.44
C PHE A 127 5.00 -0.68 9.91
N PRO A 128 4.12 -1.55 10.44
CA PRO A 128 4.18 -1.92 11.85
C PRO A 128 5.18 -3.04 12.08
N VAL A 129 6.41 -2.70 12.44
CA VAL A 129 7.52 -3.65 12.67
C VAL A 129 7.18 -4.71 13.71
N HIS A 130 6.35 -4.38 14.68
CA HIS A 130 5.90 -5.31 15.71
C HIS A 130 4.45 -5.03 16.14
N PRO A 131 3.76 -5.98 16.78
CA PRO A 131 2.46 -5.71 17.41
C PRO A 131 2.59 -4.72 18.57
N PRO A 132 1.52 -4.03 18.95
CA PRO A 132 1.52 -3.14 20.11
C PRO A 132 2.08 -3.81 21.36
N GLY A 133 3.08 -3.18 22.01
CA GLY A 133 3.66 -3.66 23.26
C GLY A 133 4.41 -4.99 23.17
N LYS A 134 4.76 -5.47 21.96
CA LYS A 134 5.47 -6.74 21.74
C LYS A 134 6.65 -6.56 20.77
N PRO A 135 7.67 -5.78 21.12
CA PRO A 135 8.81 -5.49 20.24
C PRO A 135 9.62 -6.74 19.86
N GLU A 136 9.60 -7.78 20.71
CA GLU A 136 10.23 -9.07 20.45
C GLU A 136 9.59 -9.87 19.28
N ARG A 137 8.38 -9.49 18.86
CA ARG A 137 7.66 -10.15 17.77
C ARG A 137 7.82 -9.37 16.47
N THR A 138 9.05 -9.28 15.99
CA THR A 138 9.35 -8.53 14.78
C THR A 138 8.63 -9.09 13.54
N ARG A 139 8.32 -8.20 12.61
CA ARG A 139 7.75 -8.46 11.27
C ARG A 139 8.68 -7.95 10.18
N GLN A 140 9.91 -7.59 10.53
CA GLN A 140 10.92 -7.11 9.59
C GLN A 140 11.06 -8.08 8.41
N SER A 141 10.98 -9.38 8.64
CA SER A 141 11.07 -10.39 7.58
C SER A 141 9.98 -10.31 6.50
N GLU A 142 8.81 -9.70 6.78
CA GLU A 142 7.81 -9.45 5.75
C GLU A 142 8.27 -8.37 4.76
N LEU A 143 9.05 -7.40 5.23
CA LEU A 143 9.66 -6.35 4.40
C LEU A 143 10.92 -6.85 3.71
N ASP A 144 11.79 -7.58 4.43
CA ASP A 144 13.04 -8.14 3.89
C ASP A 144 12.81 -9.19 2.78
N GLY A 145 11.64 -9.80 2.75
CA GLY A 145 11.23 -10.74 1.70
C GLY A 145 10.69 -10.11 0.43
N VAL A 146 10.74 -8.78 0.30
CA VAL A 146 10.31 -8.08 -0.92
C VAL A 146 11.53 -7.81 -1.81
N ASP A 147 11.54 -8.40 -3.01
CA ASP A 147 12.67 -8.34 -3.95
C ASP A 147 12.56 -7.21 -4.99
N VAL A 148 11.57 -6.33 -4.85
CA VAL A 148 11.36 -5.18 -5.74
C VAL A 148 11.58 -3.86 -4.99
N PRO A 149 11.86 -2.74 -5.69
CA PRO A 149 12.02 -1.43 -5.07
C PRO A 149 10.88 -1.12 -4.11
N THR A 150 11.21 -0.78 -2.88
CA THR A 150 10.22 -0.54 -1.83
C THR A 150 10.52 0.78 -1.10
N LEU A 151 9.50 1.63 -0.95
CA LEU A 151 9.56 2.80 -0.07
C LEU A 151 8.77 2.53 1.20
N VAL A 152 9.38 2.83 2.34
CA VAL A 152 8.67 2.90 3.62
C VAL A 152 8.67 4.33 4.12
N VAL A 153 7.49 4.94 4.25
CA VAL A 153 7.32 6.24 4.92
C VAL A 153 6.87 5.99 6.35
N GLN A 154 7.72 6.34 7.33
CA GLN A 154 7.54 6.01 8.74
C GLN A 154 7.50 7.25 9.61
N GLY A 155 6.56 7.31 10.56
CA GLY A 155 6.52 8.38 11.57
C GLY A 155 7.69 8.28 12.55
N GLU A 156 8.32 9.41 12.88
CA GLU A 156 9.48 9.46 13.80
C GLU A 156 9.17 8.89 15.20
N ARG A 157 7.90 8.99 15.63
CA ARG A 157 7.40 8.53 16.93
C ARG A 157 6.40 7.37 16.80
N ASP A 158 6.54 6.56 15.74
CA ASP A 158 5.65 5.42 15.53
C ASP A 158 5.85 4.36 16.64
N PRO A 159 4.82 4.09 17.48
CA PRO A 159 4.94 3.12 18.57
C PRO A 159 5.02 1.65 18.11
N PHE A 160 4.82 1.38 16.81
CA PHE A 160 4.98 0.06 16.23
C PHE A 160 6.39 -0.19 15.70
N GLY A 161 7.34 0.70 15.99
CA GLY A 161 8.75 0.61 15.64
C GLY A 161 9.09 1.26 14.29
N ARG A 162 10.39 1.27 14.01
CA ARG A 162 10.97 1.72 12.75
C ARG A 162 11.64 0.53 12.08
N PRO A 163 11.33 0.23 10.81
CA PRO A 163 12.03 -0.80 10.07
C PRO A 163 13.52 -0.49 9.90
N GLU A 164 14.31 -1.54 9.80
CA GLU A 164 15.70 -1.44 9.37
C GLU A 164 15.74 -1.30 7.83
N PRO A 165 16.66 -0.50 7.28
CA PRO A 165 16.84 -0.44 5.82
C PRO A 165 17.37 -1.75 5.26
N GLY A 166 17.10 -2.04 4.00
CA GLY A 166 17.53 -3.26 3.34
C GLY A 166 17.90 -3.02 1.88
N PRO A 167 18.33 -4.06 1.15
CA PRO A 167 18.83 -3.91 -0.22
C PRO A 167 17.78 -3.40 -1.20
N HIS A 168 16.50 -3.69 -0.95
CA HIS A 168 15.39 -3.32 -1.82
C HIS A 168 14.44 -2.29 -1.23
N HIS A 169 14.63 -1.91 0.04
CA HIS A 169 13.76 -0.93 0.68
C HIS A 169 14.51 0.22 1.33
N GLU A 170 14.03 1.43 1.06
CA GLU A 170 14.48 2.68 1.67
C GLU A 170 13.44 3.19 2.68
N ILE A 171 13.91 3.84 3.74
CA ILE A 171 13.08 4.36 4.81
C ILE A 171 13.14 5.89 4.80
N VAL A 172 12.00 6.54 4.62
CA VAL A 172 11.85 7.97 4.81
C VAL A 172 11.11 8.23 6.10
N VAL A 173 11.76 8.93 7.02
CA VAL A 173 11.17 9.30 8.33
C VAL A 173 10.53 10.66 8.21
N VAL A 174 9.26 10.75 8.63
CA VAL A 174 8.48 11.99 8.59
C VAL A 174 8.01 12.36 10.01
N PRO A 175 7.68 13.64 10.27
CA PRO A 175 7.12 14.05 11.55
C PRO A 175 5.84 13.28 11.89
N GLY A 176 5.65 12.96 13.17
CA GLY A 176 4.42 12.36 13.68
C GLY A 176 4.57 10.93 14.17
N ASP A 177 3.43 10.30 14.34
CA ASP A 177 3.25 8.95 14.86
C ASP A 177 2.76 7.99 13.76
N HIS A 178 2.20 6.85 14.17
CA HIS A 178 1.62 5.84 13.28
C HIS A 178 0.51 6.36 12.35
N SER A 179 -0.08 7.53 12.63
CA SER A 179 -1.13 8.12 11.79
C SER A 179 -0.59 8.92 10.60
N LEU A 180 0.68 9.30 10.61
CA LEU A 180 1.37 10.17 9.64
C LEU A 180 0.71 11.54 9.41
N LYS A 181 -0.27 11.94 10.24
CA LYS A 181 -1.05 13.17 10.03
C LYS A 181 -0.24 14.46 10.14
N ALA A 182 0.84 14.44 10.92
CA ALA A 182 1.69 15.61 11.10
C ALA A 182 2.69 15.83 9.95
N GLY A 183 2.90 14.84 9.09
CA GLY A 183 3.88 14.85 8.01
C GLY A 183 3.27 14.59 6.62
N LEU A 184 2.04 15.04 6.36
CA LEU A 184 1.35 14.74 5.09
C LEU A 184 2.05 15.34 3.86
N ASP A 185 2.65 16.52 3.99
CA ASP A 185 3.40 17.15 2.90
C ASP A 185 4.69 16.37 2.60
N GLU A 186 5.35 15.85 3.64
CA GLU A 186 6.53 14.98 3.51
C GLU A 186 6.14 13.62 2.92
N VAL A 187 5.01 13.04 3.33
CA VAL A 187 4.46 11.81 2.72
C VAL A 187 4.23 12.01 1.23
N PHE A 188 3.55 13.10 0.86
CA PHE A 188 3.30 13.46 -0.55
C PHE A 188 4.61 13.57 -1.34
N ARG A 189 5.57 14.35 -0.85
CA ARG A 189 6.85 14.60 -1.52
C ARG A 189 7.68 13.32 -1.66
N ALA A 190 7.87 12.56 -0.57
CA ALA A 190 8.63 11.32 -0.59
C ALA A 190 8.04 10.32 -1.59
N THR A 191 6.70 10.21 -1.63
CA THR A 191 6.00 9.35 -2.60
C THR A 191 6.23 9.80 -4.03
N SER A 192 6.07 11.11 -4.32
CA SER A 192 6.24 11.67 -5.66
C SER A 192 7.66 11.46 -6.20
N GLU A 193 8.66 11.79 -5.39
CA GLU A 193 10.08 11.63 -5.73
C GLU A 193 10.44 10.17 -5.99
N TRP A 194 9.94 9.27 -5.15
CA TRP A 194 10.21 7.84 -5.28
C TRP A 194 9.53 7.24 -6.52
N LEU A 195 8.24 7.49 -6.74
CA LEU A 195 7.52 7.00 -7.92
C LEU A 195 8.17 7.49 -9.21
N SER A 196 8.59 8.75 -9.26
CA SER A 196 9.29 9.31 -10.42
C SER A 196 10.62 8.62 -10.73
N ARG A 197 11.30 8.04 -9.73
CA ARG A 197 12.53 7.25 -9.94
C ARG A 197 12.25 5.82 -10.39
N VAL A 198 11.30 5.17 -9.72
CA VAL A 198 11.05 3.73 -9.87
C VAL A 198 10.31 3.41 -11.17
N LEU A 199 9.48 4.34 -11.65
CA LEU A 199 8.67 4.16 -12.87
C LEU A 199 9.26 4.84 -14.11
N ARG A 200 10.47 5.40 -14.01
CA ARG A 200 11.17 5.87 -15.22
C ARG A 200 11.39 4.67 -16.14
N PRO A 201 11.04 4.78 -17.44
CA PRO A 201 11.52 3.80 -18.40
C PRO A 201 13.06 3.74 -18.28
N LEU A 202 13.62 2.55 -18.25
CA LEU A 202 15.05 2.39 -18.45
C LEU A 202 15.32 3.00 -19.83
N GLU A 203 15.98 4.14 -19.88
CA GLU A 203 16.46 4.69 -21.14
C GLU A 203 17.35 3.63 -21.79
N PRO A 204 17.13 3.35 -23.09
CA PRO A 204 17.86 2.30 -23.78
C PRO A 204 19.36 2.59 -23.90
#